data_5468b379c7c3f1339305b0183864ded7
#
_entry.id   5468b379c7c3f1339305b0183864ded7
#
_cell.length_a   1.000
_cell.length_b   1.000
_cell.length_c   1.000
_cell.angle_alpha   90.00
_cell.angle_beta   90.00
_cell.angle_gamma   90.00
#
_symmetry.space_group_name_H-M   'P 1'
#
loop_
_entity.id
_entity.type
_entity.pdbx_description
1 polymer ?
#
loop_
_entity_poly.entity_id
_entity_poly.type
_entity_poly.pdbx_seq_one_letter_code
_entity_poly.pdbx_strand_id
1 'polypeptide(L)'
;IDARMAFDRHATSKIGAVEDIYALHTFGFRGEALASIAAVSQVELRTRQAGDEVGTQTEINGGQFAAQNPVMCPVGSQFFVRNLFYNVPARRRFLEKSTTSASQIKAEFQRIALCNPQIAFELYANDAPVYTLQAGSLAGRIVDVVGRHIKQNLLEVEADTSIACIEGYIGRPAAAKKRNTE
;
A
#
# COMPACT_ATOMS: atom_id res chain seq x y z
N ILE A 1 -19.28 -5.90 -12.55
CA ILE A 1 -20.05 -5.57 -11.34
C ILE A 1 -19.07 -5.27 -10.21
N ASP A 2 -18.16 -6.15 -9.87
CA ASP A 2 -17.27 -6.06 -8.72
C ASP A 2 -16.34 -4.83 -8.74
N ALA A 3 -15.82 -4.46 -9.91
CA ALA A 3 -14.96 -3.29 -10.07
C ALA A 3 -15.64 -1.97 -9.68
N ARG A 4 -16.96 -1.86 -9.87
CA ARG A 4 -17.75 -0.72 -9.42
C ARG A 4 -18.07 -0.80 -7.94
N MET A 5 -18.51 -1.98 -7.47
CA MET A 5 -18.85 -2.21 -6.06
C MET A 5 -17.68 -1.98 -5.11
N ALA A 6 -16.43 -2.15 -5.57
CA ALA A 6 -15.24 -1.87 -4.77
C ALA A 6 -15.16 -0.43 -4.24
N PHE A 7 -15.91 0.51 -4.84
CA PHE A 7 -15.99 1.92 -4.42
C PHE A 7 -17.20 2.24 -3.54
N ASP A 8 -18.08 1.27 -3.31
CA ASP A 8 -19.21 1.45 -2.40
C ASP A 8 -18.70 1.38 -0.95
N ARG A 9 -19.34 2.17 -0.08
CA ARG A 9 -19.02 2.11 1.35
C ARG A 9 -19.39 0.76 1.92
N HIS A 10 -18.56 0.24 2.83
CA HIS A 10 -18.74 -1.05 3.48
C HIS A 10 -18.66 -2.26 2.52
N ALA A 11 -18.33 -2.05 1.25
CA ALA A 11 -18.10 -3.14 0.32
C ALA A 11 -16.79 -3.86 0.66
N THR A 12 -16.89 -4.99 1.30
CA THR A 12 -15.76 -5.84 1.67
C THR A 12 -16.07 -7.31 1.41
N SER A 13 -15.06 -8.04 0.93
CA SER A 13 -15.08 -9.50 0.82
C SER A 13 -14.39 -10.19 2.00
N LYS A 14 -13.98 -9.43 3.04
CA LYS A 14 -13.09 -9.91 4.10
C LYS A 14 -13.81 -10.22 5.40
N ILE A 15 -14.98 -9.63 5.63
CA ILE A 15 -15.77 -9.80 6.84
C ILE A 15 -17.22 -10.02 6.44
N GLY A 16 -17.82 -11.10 6.90
CA GLY A 16 -19.25 -11.39 6.84
C GLY A 16 -19.88 -11.43 8.24
N ALA A 17 -19.12 -11.77 9.27
CA ALA A 17 -19.53 -11.86 10.66
C ALA A 17 -18.50 -11.20 11.58
N VAL A 18 -18.89 -10.92 12.83
CA VAL A 18 -18.02 -10.27 13.84
C VAL A 18 -16.80 -11.14 14.17
N GLU A 19 -16.98 -12.44 14.15
CA GLU A 19 -15.97 -13.45 14.46
C GLU A 19 -14.82 -13.44 13.44
N ASP A 20 -15.08 -13.04 12.19
CA ASP A 20 -14.08 -12.95 11.13
C ASP A 20 -12.95 -11.96 11.46
N ILE A 21 -13.22 -10.99 12.36
CA ILE A 21 -12.23 -9.99 12.79
C ILE A 21 -10.99 -10.67 13.42
N TYR A 22 -11.19 -11.79 14.12
CA TYR A 22 -10.11 -12.52 14.80
C TYR A 22 -9.30 -13.44 13.85
N ALA A 23 -9.79 -13.64 12.62
CA ALA A 23 -9.15 -14.48 11.60
C ALA A 23 -8.65 -13.66 10.39
N LEU A 24 -8.48 -12.36 10.55
CA LEU A 24 -8.04 -11.49 9.46
C LEU A 24 -6.56 -11.67 9.14
N HIS A 25 -6.27 -11.97 7.87
CA HIS A 25 -4.92 -12.03 7.31
C HIS A 25 -4.72 -11.03 6.17
N THR A 26 -5.52 -9.96 6.14
CA THR A 26 -5.50 -8.94 5.08
C THR A 26 -5.29 -7.55 5.68
N PHE A 27 -4.62 -6.64 4.95
CA PHE A 27 -4.38 -5.27 5.40
C PHE A 27 -5.65 -4.46 5.63
N GLY A 28 -6.67 -4.67 4.78
CA GLY A 28 -7.94 -3.95 4.85
C GLY A 28 -9.10 -4.91 5.04
N PHE A 29 -10.10 -4.48 5.78
CA PHE A 29 -11.28 -5.28 6.05
C PHE A 29 -12.60 -4.47 6.09
N ARG A 30 -12.53 -3.15 6.23
CA ARG A 30 -13.72 -2.29 6.44
C ARG A 30 -14.44 -1.89 5.15
N GLY A 31 -13.80 -2.04 3.96
CA GLY A 31 -14.40 -1.60 2.70
C GLY A 31 -14.56 -0.08 2.58
N GLU A 32 -13.73 0.72 3.28
CA GLU A 32 -13.89 2.19 3.35
C GLU A 32 -12.79 2.95 2.60
N ALA A 33 -11.62 2.34 2.39
CA ALA A 33 -10.45 3.06 1.88
C ALA A 33 -10.68 3.60 0.47
N LEU A 34 -11.12 2.77 -0.46
CA LEU A 34 -11.36 3.17 -1.85
C LEU A 34 -12.49 4.20 -1.96
N ALA A 35 -13.57 4.02 -1.22
CA ALA A 35 -14.67 4.98 -1.16
C ALA A 35 -14.19 6.36 -0.66
N SER A 36 -13.36 6.38 0.37
CA SER A 36 -12.80 7.62 0.94
C SER A 36 -11.83 8.32 -0.01
N ILE A 37 -10.97 7.58 -0.71
CA ILE A 37 -10.05 8.11 -1.73
C ILE A 37 -10.86 8.68 -2.90
N ALA A 38 -11.82 7.93 -3.42
CA ALA A 38 -12.64 8.33 -4.55
C ALA A 38 -13.50 9.56 -4.26
N ALA A 39 -13.97 9.74 -3.00
CA ALA A 39 -14.75 10.90 -2.59
C ALA A 39 -14.01 12.24 -2.75
N VAL A 40 -12.68 12.24 -2.73
CA VAL A 40 -11.86 13.46 -2.74
C VAL A 40 -10.89 13.53 -3.92
N SER A 41 -11.03 12.64 -4.90
CA SER A 41 -10.13 12.55 -6.07
C SER A 41 -10.87 12.09 -7.31
N GLN A 42 -10.16 12.05 -8.42
CA GLN A 42 -10.58 11.39 -9.66
C GLN A 42 -9.85 10.05 -9.74
N VAL A 43 -10.61 8.96 -9.69
CA VAL A 43 -10.06 7.60 -9.68
C VAL A 43 -10.43 6.87 -10.97
N GLU A 44 -9.44 6.25 -11.57
CA GLU A 44 -9.61 5.30 -12.66
C GLU A 44 -9.06 3.95 -12.18
N LEU A 45 -9.86 2.91 -12.27
CA LEU A 45 -9.48 1.52 -12.04
C LEU A 45 -9.51 0.76 -13.35
N ARG A 46 -8.38 0.15 -13.72
CA ARG A 46 -8.32 -0.86 -14.78
C ARG A 46 -8.05 -2.20 -14.16
N THR A 47 -8.89 -3.18 -14.41
CA THR A 47 -8.73 -4.51 -13.82
C THR A 47 -9.11 -5.61 -14.79
N ARG A 48 -8.36 -6.73 -14.76
CA ARG A 48 -8.61 -7.92 -15.57
C ARG A 48 -8.26 -9.18 -14.79
N GLN A 49 -9.11 -10.18 -14.83
CA GLN A 49 -8.82 -11.52 -14.31
C GLN A 49 -8.02 -12.35 -15.32
N ALA A 50 -7.30 -13.35 -14.85
CA ALA A 50 -6.45 -14.18 -15.71
C ALA A 50 -7.23 -14.94 -16.81
N GLY A 51 -8.51 -15.26 -16.57
CA GLY A 51 -9.39 -15.95 -17.53
C GLY A 51 -10.09 -15.03 -18.54
N ASP A 52 -9.99 -13.71 -18.36
CA ASP A 52 -10.70 -12.76 -19.22
C ASP A 52 -9.80 -12.29 -20.38
N GLU A 53 -10.36 -12.17 -21.58
CA GLU A 53 -9.66 -11.58 -22.73
C GLU A 53 -9.55 -10.07 -22.62
N VAL A 54 -10.59 -9.42 -22.08
CA VAL A 54 -10.72 -7.97 -21.97
C VAL A 54 -10.94 -7.56 -20.52
N GLY A 55 -10.25 -6.53 -20.09
CA GLY A 55 -10.43 -5.94 -18.75
C GLY A 55 -11.55 -4.91 -18.71
N THR A 56 -11.76 -4.36 -17.54
CA THR A 56 -12.74 -3.31 -17.27
C THR A 56 -12.05 -2.06 -16.74
N GLN A 57 -12.36 -0.92 -17.33
CA GLN A 57 -12.02 0.41 -16.83
C GLN A 57 -13.24 1.00 -16.12
N THR A 58 -13.08 1.43 -14.88
CA THR A 58 -14.12 2.09 -14.08
C THR A 58 -13.61 3.46 -13.64
N GLU A 59 -14.43 4.49 -13.83
CA GLU A 59 -14.08 5.88 -13.46
C GLU A 59 -15.03 6.38 -12.38
N ILE A 60 -14.45 6.94 -11.31
CA ILE A 60 -15.17 7.55 -10.18
C ILE A 60 -14.60 8.96 -9.96
N ASN A 61 -15.46 9.96 -9.99
CA ASN A 61 -15.07 11.36 -9.80
C ASN A 61 -15.78 11.96 -8.59
N GLY A 62 -15.03 12.31 -7.54
CA GLY A 62 -15.59 12.89 -6.31
C GLY A 62 -16.63 11.99 -5.64
N GLY A 63 -16.43 10.67 -5.69
CA GLY A 63 -17.35 9.67 -5.16
C GLY A 63 -18.54 9.34 -6.07
N GLN A 64 -18.64 9.95 -7.25
CA GLN A 64 -19.71 9.68 -8.22
C GLN A 64 -19.20 8.77 -9.34
N PHE A 65 -19.97 7.74 -9.64
CA PHE A 65 -19.70 6.89 -10.81
C PHE A 65 -19.81 7.72 -12.09
N ALA A 66 -18.76 7.69 -12.92
CA ALA A 66 -18.69 8.42 -14.17
C ALA A 66 -18.86 7.51 -15.40
N ALA A 67 -18.08 6.44 -15.48
CA ALA A 67 -18.10 5.54 -16.62
C ALA A 67 -17.58 4.13 -16.26
N GLN A 68 -18.00 3.15 -17.08
CA GLN A 68 -17.39 1.81 -17.09
C GLN A 68 -17.33 1.30 -18.53
N ASN A 69 -16.11 0.98 -18.99
CA ASN A 69 -15.84 0.59 -20.35
C ASN A 69 -14.93 -0.64 -20.40
N PRO A 70 -15.00 -1.46 -21.47
CA PRO A 70 -13.98 -2.48 -21.73
C PRO A 70 -12.64 -1.80 -22.05
N VAL A 71 -11.53 -2.42 -21.61
CA VAL A 71 -10.18 -1.90 -21.84
C VAL A 71 -9.18 -3.05 -21.96
N MET A 72 -8.19 -2.89 -22.82
CA MET A 72 -7.03 -3.77 -22.86
C MET A 72 -6.06 -3.39 -21.73
N CYS A 73 -5.84 -4.29 -20.79
CA CYS A 73 -4.91 -4.09 -19.66
C CYS A 73 -4.28 -5.42 -19.22
N PRO A 74 -3.15 -5.39 -18.51
CA PRO A 74 -2.56 -6.59 -17.90
C PRO A 74 -3.51 -7.25 -16.90
N VAL A 75 -3.27 -8.53 -16.60
CA VAL A 75 -3.92 -9.22 -15.48
C VAL A 75 -3.55 -8.54 -14.17
N GLY A 76 -4.55 -8.31 -13.31
CA GLY A 76 -4.40 -7.59 -12.04
C GLY A 76 -5.20 -6.31 -12.02
N SER A 77 -4.83 -5.38 -11.13
CA SER A 77 -5.54 -4.12 -10.93
C SER A 77 -4.57 -2.95 -10.94
N GLN A 78 -4.91 -1.91 -11.71
CA GLN A 78 -4.18 -0.66 -11.83
C GLN A 78 -5.09 0.47 -11.35
N PHE A 79 -4.65 1.21 -10.34
CA PHE A 79 -5.35 2.37 -9.81
C PHE A 79 -4.62 3.65 -10.19
N PHE A 80 -5.36 4.59 -10.76
CA PHE A 80 -4.90 5.94 -11.06
C PHE A 80 -5.69 6.90 -10.20
N VAL A 81 -5.03 7.54 -9.24
CA VAL A 81 -5.62 8.55 -8.35
C VAL A 81 -5.08 9.91 -8.79
N ARG A 82 -5.94 10.78 -9.30
CA ARG A 82 -5.57 12.08 -9.85
C ARG A 82 -6.30 13.20 -9.12
N ASN A 83 -5.73 14.39 -9.16
CA ASN A 83 -6.34 15.61 -8.67
C ASN A 83 -6.85 15.51 -7.23
N LEU A 84 -6.04 14.96 -6.33
CA LEU A 84 -6.37 14.81 -4.91
C LEU A 84 -6.85 16.15 -4.32
N PHE A 85 -8.00 16.10 -3.61
CA PHE A 85 -8.70 17.24 -3.02
C PHE A 85 -9.17 18.32 -4.02
N TYR A 86 -9.39 17.99 -5.30
CA TYR A 86 -9.87 18.96 -6.28
C TYR A 86 -11.24 19.56 -5.89
N ASN A 87 -12.09 18.78 -5.25
CA ASN A 87 -13.43 19.16 -4.79
C ASN A 87 -13.46 19.62 -3.30
N VAL A 88 -12.30 19.70 -2.62
CA VAL A 88 -12.17 20.11 -1.23
C VAL A 88 -11.08 21.21 -1.12
N PRO A 89 -11.35 22.45 -1.55
CA PRO A 89 -10.33 23.51 -1.66
C PRO A 89 -9.59 23.81 -0.34
N ALA A 90 -10.29 23.70 0.79
CA ALA A 90 -9.69 23.90 2.12
C ALA A 90 -8.56 22.88 2.37
N ARG A 91 -8.82 21.57 2.12
CA ARG A 91 -7.80 20.53 2.28
C ARG A 91 -6.67 20.66 1.27
N ARG A 92 -6.99 21.06 0.03
CA ARG A 92 -5.98 21.26 -1.02
C ARG A 92 -4.96 22.36 -0.63
N ARG A 93 -5.38 23.41 0.09
CA ARG A 93 -4.48 24.46 0.58
C ARG A 93 -3.50 23.98 1.64
N PHE A 94 -3.85 22.91 2.37
CA PHE A 94 -3.01 22.31 3.40
C PHE A 94 -2.13 21.16 2.89
N LEU A 95 -2.17 20.86 1.59
CA LEU A 95 -1.19 19.92 1.02
C LEU A 95 0.20 20.48 1.26
N GLU A 96 1.00 19.68 1.94
CA GLU A 96 2.40 20.04 2.23
C GLU A 96 3.21 20.17 0.95
N LYS A 97 4.38 20.80 1.08
CA LYS A 97 5.34 20.89 -0.02
C LYS A 97 5.64 19.48 -0.55
N SER A 98 5.82 19.34 -1.84
CA SER A 98 6.03 18.05 -2.52
C SER A 98 7.15 17.19 -1.91
N THR A 99 8.21 17.82 -1.39
CA THR A 99 9.32 17.12 -0.72
C THR A 99 8.90 16.46 0.59
N THR A 100 8.07 17.12 1.41
CA THR A 100 7.56 16.56 2.67
C THR A 100 6.60 15.41 2.39
N SER A 101 5.68 15.59 1.44
CA SER A 101 4.76 14.53 1.00
C SER A 101 5.50 13.32 0.45
N ALA A 102 6.54 13.53 -0.36
CA ALA A 102 7.35 12.43 -0.89
C ALA A 102 8.05 11.63 0.23
N SER A 103 8.54 12.31 1.27
CA SER A 103 9.16 11.65 2.43
C SER A 103 8.16 10.81 3.21
N GLN A 104 6.95 11.29 3.40
CA GLN A 104 5.87 10.56 4.06
C GLN A 104 5.44 9.34 3.23
N ILE A 105 5.24 9.49 1.92
CA ILE A 105 4.91 8.37 1.02
C ILE A 105 6.00 7.31 1.07
N LYS A 106 7.27 7.72 1.04
CA LYS A 106 8.41 6.81 1.14
C LYS A 106 8.38 6.02 2.46
N ALA A 107 8.09 6.68 3.58
CA ALA A 107 8.03 6.03 4.89
C ALA A 107 6.90 4.99 4.95
N GLU A 108 5.71 5.30 4.44
CA GLU A 108 4.61 4.34 4.38
C GLU A 108 4.90 3.17 3.44
N PHE A 109 5.51 3.44 2.28
CA PHE A 109 5.97 2.40 1.37
C PHE A 109 6.97 1.45 2.05
N GLN A 110 7.96 1.98 2.77
CA GLN A 110 8.94 1.20 3.50
C GLN A 110 8.29 0.28 4.54
N ARG A 111 7.32 0.78 5.32
CA ARG A 111 6.59 -0.02 6.32
C ARG A 111 5.88 -1.20 5.68
N ILE A 112 5.13 -0.96 4.60
CA ILE A 112 4.40 -2.02 3.88
C ILE A 112 5.37 -3.03 3.28
N ALA A 113 6.45 -2.57 2.64
CA ALA A 113 7.43 -3.42 2.00
C ALA A 113 8.20 -4.30 3.00
N LEU A 114 8.51 -3.79 4.21
CA LEU A 114 9.13 -4.55 5.28
C LEU A 114 8.23 -5.65 5.85
N CYS A 115 6.93 -5.36 5.99
CA CYS A 115 5.96 -6.36 6.46
C CYS A 115 5.65 -7.45 5.43
N ASN A 116 6.05 -7.28 4.16
CA ASN A 116 5.74 -8.22 3.07
C ASN A 116 6.98 -8.52 2.23
N PRO A 117 8.03 -9.11 2.80
CA PRO A 117 9.26 -9.37 2.09
C PRO A 117 9.10 -10.33 0.91
N GLN A 118 8.09 -11.20 0.94
CA GLN A 118 7.76 -12.17 -0.10
C GLN A 118 7.12 -11.56 -1.36
N ILE A 119 6.77 -10.26 -1.34
CA ILE A 119 6.17 -9.55 -2.48
C ILE A 119 7.22 -8.62 -3.08
N ALA A 120 7.33 -8.58 -4.41
CA ALA A 120 8.12 -7.58 -5.11
C ALA A 120 7.41 -6.22 -5.08
N PHE A 121 8.18 -5.14 -4.85
CA PHE A 121 7.67 -3.78 -4.81
C PHE A 121 8.52 -2.84 -5.64
N GLU A 122 7.88 -1.91 -6.32
CA GLU A 122 8.54 -0.80 -7.00
C GLU A 122 7.90 0.52 -6.60
N LEU A 123 8.72 1.53 -6.38
CA LEU A 123 8.29 2.91 -6.14
C LEU A 123 9.00 3.82 -7.12
N TYR A 124 8.23 4.59 -7.85
CA TYR A 124 8.70 5.62 -8.77
C TYR A 124 8.27 7.01 -8.29
N ALA A 125 9.11 8.00 -8.52
CA ALA A 125 8.78 9.41 -8.30
C ALA A 125 9.19 10.20 -9.55
N ASN A 126 8.22 10.83 -10.24
CA ASN A 126 8.41 11.54 -11.50
C ASN A 126 9.21 10.67 -12.52
N ASP A 127 8.74 9.45 -12.75
CA ASP A 127 9.31 8.45 -13.65
C ASP A 127 10.72 7.94 -13.26
N ALA A 128 11.30 8.44 -12.18
CA ALA A 128 12.57 7.94 -11.65
C ALA A 128 12.35 6.85 -10.60
N PRO A 129 13.05 5.70 -10.69
CA PRO A 129 12.93 4.64 -9.69
C PRO A 129 13.52 5.10 -8.35
N VAL A 130 12.73 4.97 -7.28
CA VAL A 130 13.15 5.24 -5.89
C VAL A 130 13.49 3.95 -5.18
N TYR A 131 12.68 2.91 -5.39
CA TYR A 131 12.90 1.55 -4.93
C TYR A 131 12.54 0.54 -6.00
N THR A 132 13.35 -0.52 -6.08
CA THR A 132 13.06 -1.75 -6.83
C THR A 132 13.43 -2.92 -5.93
N LEU A 133 12.42 -3.49 -5.25
CA LEU A 133 12.58 -4.49 -4.22
C LEU A 133 12.07 -5.84 -4.73
N GLN A 134 12.94 -6.83 -4.81
CA GLN A 134 12.57 -8.17 -5.22
C GLN A 134 11.95 -8.96 -4.05
N ALA A 135 11.12 -9.96 -4.35
CA ALA A 135 10.67 -10.90 -3.35
C ALA A 135 11.85 -11.66 -2.73
N GLY A 136 11.84 -11.83 -1.39
CA GLY A 136 12.96 -12.47 -0.70
C GLY A 136 12.74 -12.62 0.80
N SER A 137 13.84 -12.76 1.55
CA SER A 137 13.81 -12.85 3.00
C SER A 137 13.64 -11.49 3.68
N LEU A 138 13.15 -11.49 4.92
CA LEU A 138 13.04 -10.26 5.72
C LEU A 138 14.40 -9.58 5.93
N ALA A 139 15.46 -10.34 6.23
CA ALA A 139 16.81 -9.80 6.36
C ALA A 139 17.30 -9.11 5.07
N GLY A 140 17.07 -9.73 3.91
CA GLY A 140 17.37 -9.14 2.61
C GLY A 140 16.58 -7.85 2.38
N ARG A 141 15.27 -7.87 2.64
CA ARG A 141 14.40 -6.71 2.50
C ARG A 141 14.82 -5.54 3.40
N ILE A 142 15.23 -5.80 4.65
CA ILE A 142 15.75 -4.76 5.55
C ILE A 142 16.99 -4.10 4.94
N VAL A 143 17.92 -4.91 4.41
CA VAL A 143 19.14 -4.39 3.77
C VAL A 143 18.83 -3.54 2.53
N ASP A 144 17.87 -3.97 1.71
CA ASP A 144 17.46 -3.24 0.50
C ASP A 144 16.77 -1.90 0.82
N VAL A 145 16.00 -1.84 1.92
CA VAL A 145 15.26 -0.65 2.34
C VAL A 145 16.14 0.33 3.12
N VAL A 146 16.92 -0.17 4.08
CA VAL A 146 17.71 0.67 5.01
C VAL A 146 19.11 0.95 4.47
N GLY A 147 19.68 0.01 3.72
CA GLY A 147 21.00 0.10 3.13
C GLY A 147 21.97 -0.97 3.63
N ARG A 148 22.97 -1.25 2.84
CA ARG A 148 23.94 -2.34 3.09
C ARG A 148 24.72 -2.21 4.42
N HIS A 149 24.83 -1.00 4.95
CA HIS A 149 25.57 -0.74 6.18
C HIS A 149 24.93 -1.39 7.41
N ILE A 150 23.59 -1.68 7.38
CA ILE A 150 22.89 -2.31 8.49
C ILE A 150 23.21 -3.81 8.61
N LYS A 151 23.63 -4.47 7.52
CA LYS A 151 23.78 -5.94 7.45
C LYS A 151 24.63 -6.53 8.58
N GLN A 152 25.72 -5.85 8.95
CA GLN A 152 26.63 -6.30 10.02
C GLN A 152 26.07 -6.04 11.44
N ASN A 153 25.04 -5.21 11.51
CA ASN A 153 24.46 -4.76 12.78
C ASN A 153 23.07 -5.37 13.06
N LEU A 154 22.58 -6.25 12.19
CA LEU A 154 21.33 -6.96 12.41
C LEU A 154 21.53 -8.12 13.39
N LEU A 155 20.68 -8.20 14.39
CA LEU A 155 20.52 -9.34 15.28
C LEU A 155 19.13 -9.91 15.05
N GLU A 156 19.07 -11.20 14.80
CA GLU A 156 17.80 -11.93 14.71
C GLU A 156 17.18 -12.08 16.10
N VAL A 157 15.89 -11.88 16.16
CA VAL A 157 15.08 -12.02 17.38
C VAL A 157 13.96 -12.99 17.08
N GLU A 158 13.88 -14.05 17.85
CA GLU A 158 12.81 -15.03 17.84
C GLU A 158 12.37 -15.27 19.29
N ALA A 159 11.09 -15.08 19.56
CA ALA A 159 10.51 -15.37 20.87
C ALA A 159 9.09 -15.91 20.69
N ASP A 160 8.88 -17.13 21.12
CA ASP A 160 7.57 -17.75 21.17
C ASP A 160 7.07 -17.77 22.61
N THR A 161 5.91 -17.16 22.84
CA THR A 161 5.29 -17.06 24.15
C THR A 161 3.86 -17.60 24.09
N SER A 162 3.23 -17.82 25.24
CA SER A 162 1.83 -18.25 25.33
C SER A 162 0.83 -17.21 24.75
N ILE A 163 1.27 -15.98 24.48
CA ILE A 163 0.41 -14.86 24.05
C ILE A 163 0.74 -14.43 22.61
N ALA A 164 2.03 -14.47 22.23
CA ALA A 164 2.47 -13.96 20.92
C ALA A 164 3.75 -14.65 20.47
N CYS A 165 3.86 -14.88 19.16
CA CYS A 165 5.09 -15.21 18.46
C CYS A 165 5.71 -13.91 17.94
N ILE A 166 6.98 -13.64 18.24
CA ILE A 166 7.72 -12.46 17.83
C ILE A 166 8.91 -12.92 17.00
N GLU A 167 8.93 -12.53 15.73
CA GLU A 167 10.03 -12.81 14.82
C GLU A 167 10.48 -11.51 14.15
N GLY A 168 11.79 -11.33 13.98
CA GLY A 168 12.31 -10.15 13.31
C GLY A 168 13.79 -9.90 13.56
N TYR A 169 14.17 -8.64 13.38
CA TYR A 169 15.56 -8.18 13.50
C TYR A 169 15.61 -6.89 14.30
N ILE A 170 16.64 -6.76 15.12
CA ILE A 170 16.97 -5.51 15.81
C ILE A 170 18.40 -5.09 15.46
N GLY A 171 18.69 -3.79 15.54
CA GLY A 171 20.05 -3.28 15.42
C GLY A 171 20.88 -3.52 16.66
N ARG A 172 22.18 -3.80 16.50
CA ARG A 172 23.12 -3.86 17.63
C ARG A 172 23.16 -2.50 18.35
N PRO A 173 23.17 -2.45 19.70
CA PRO A 173 23.20 -1.19 20.46
C PRO A 173 24.36 -0.26 20.06
N ALA A 174 25.50 -0.82 19.69
CA ALA A 174 26.66 -0.05 19.22
C ALA A 174 26.42 0.70 17.89
N ALA A 175 25.42 0.29 17.11
CA ALA A 175 25.03 0.93 15.87
C ALA A 175 23.85 1.92 16.03
N ALA A 176 23.38 2.13 17.25
CA ALA A 176 22.26 3.01 17.53
C ALA A 176 22.54 4.46 17.09
N LYS A 177 21.62 5.06 16.37
CA LYS A 177 21.71 6.47 15.94
C LYS A 177 21.06 7.39 16.98
N LYS A 178 21.59 8.63 17.08
CA LYS A 178 21.04 9.66 17.99
C LYS A 178 19.65 10.17 17.58
N ARG A 179 19.23 9.92 16.35
CA ARG A 179 17.91 10.33 15.81
C ARG A 179 17.08 9.11 15.47
N ASN A 180 15.79 9.17 15.80
CA ASN A 180 14.80 8.14 15.47
C ASN A 180 14.43 8.21 13.98
N THR A 181 15.35 7.83 13.11
CA THR A 181 15.20 7.88 11.64
C THR A 181 15.13 6.49 11.00
N GLU A 182 15.10 5.45 11.81
CA GLU A 182 15.00 4.04 11.38
C GLU A 182 13.93 3.31 12.17
#